data_55a7b13d286c5f9d30088f517601325c
#
_entry.id   55a7b13d286c5f9d30088f517601325c
#
_cell.length_a   1.000
_cell.length_b   1.000
_cell.length_c   1.000
_cell.angle_alpha   90.00
_cell.angle_beta   90.00
_cell.angle_gamma   90.00
#
_symmetry.space_group_name_H-M   'P 1'
#
loop_
_entity.id
_entity.type
_entity.pdbx_description
1 polymer ?
#
loop_
_entity_poly.entity_id
_entity_poly.type
_entity_poly.pdbx_seq_one_letter_code
_entity_poly.pdbx_strand_id
1 'polypeptide(L)'
;MKLTGRTILITGGSAGIGLAFALKFLELGNQVIVTGRRQEVIDEVKAEHPMLHTIQSDVADSAQIAALAARVKTDFPKLDVLMNNAGIMLYKNLKAPEPDLAGLMTEMNINVGGVIGMTSAFIYILTANKGTVINVSSALAFAPLPATPIYSATKAAIHSYTQSLRFQLEESGVEVIELMPPAVKTALSADLPEGGLLSLITTDELVKQSFASLKAGALEIRPGQSKILALMRRLAPDFINGQLWKSSKKLVPAAVG
;
A
#
# COMPACT_ATOMS: atom_id res chain seq x y z
N MET A 1 7.52 0.03 -16.24
CA MET A 1 6.18 -0.23 -16.85
C MET A 1 5.74 0.89 -17.80
N LYS A 2 4.84 0.61 -18.76
CA LYS A 2 4.13 1.65 -19.54
C LYS A 2 3.08 2.31 -18.65
N LEU A 3 2.90 3.63 -18.80
CA LEU A 3 1.97 4.43 -17.98
C LEU A 3 0.61 4.69 -18.65
N THR A 4 0.43 4.27 -19.89
CA THR A 4 -0.79 4.51 -20.70
C THR A 4 -1.25 3.23 -21.39
N GLY A 5 -2.55 3.13 -21.71
CA GLY A 5 -3.15 1.99 -22.40
C GLY A 5 -3.19 0.72 -21.55
N ARG A 6 -3.32 0.88 -20.23
CA ARG A 6 -3.32 -0.21 -19.24
C ARG A 6 -4.72 -0.43 -18.68
N THR A 7 -4.95 -1.63 -18.18
CA THR A 7 -6.11 -1.95 -17.32
C THR A 7 -5.57 -2.23 -15.92
N ILE A 8 -5.97 -1.41 -14.95
CA ILE A 8 -5.33 -1.31 -13.65
C ILE A 8 -6.34 -1.61 -12.55
N LEU A 9 -6.01 -2.51 -11.63
CA LEU A 9 -6.77 -2.77 -10.41
C LEU A 9 -6.01 -2.23 -9.21
N ILE A 10 -6.67 -1.38 -8.41
CA ILE A 10 -6.08 -0.76 -7.21
C ILE A 10 -6.91 -1.15 -5.99
N THR A 11 -6.32 -1.89 -5.05
CA THR A 11 -6.98 -2.18 -3.78
C THR A 11 -6.90 -0.98 -2.84
N GLY A 12 -8.00 -0.72 -2.08
CA GLY A 12 -8.09 0.49 -1.26
C GLY A 12 -8.05 1.78 -2.08
N GLY A 13 -8.56 1.70 -3.33
CA GLY A 13 -8.56 2.82 -4.28
C GLY A 13 -9.68 3.84 -4.08
N SER A 14 -10.50 3.69 -3.03
CA SER A 14 -11.61 4.61 -2.73
C SER A 14 -11.22 5.81 -1.86
N ALA A 15 -9.96 5.91 -1.42
CA ALA A 15 -9.49 7.03 -0.61
C ALA A 15 -7.97 7.18 -0.65
N GLY A 16 -7.47 8.32 -0.18
CA GLY A 16 -6.05 8.56 0.12
C GLY A 16 -5.11 8.28 -1.05
N ILE A 17 -4.04 7.51 -0.79
CA ILE A 17 -3.00 7.19 -1.79
C ILE A 17 -3.61 6.45 -2.98
N GLY A 18 -4.45 5.44 -2.71
CA GLY A 18 -5.03 4.61 -3.76
C GLY A 18 -5.90 5.41 -4.73
N LEU A 19 -6.75 6.31 -4.20
CA LEU A 19 -7.58 7.18 -5.03
C LEU A 19 -6.73 8.18 -5.84
N ALA A 20 -5.71 8.78 -5.24
CA ALA A 20 -4.82 9.70 -5.94
C ALA A 20 -4.09 9.03 -7.12
N PHE A 21 -3.62 7.78 -6.93
CA PHE A 21 -3.05 6.99 -8.03
C PHE A 21 -4.10 6.63 -9.08
N ALA A 22 -5.31 6.23 -8.66
CA ALA A 22 -6.41 5.90 -9.57
C ALA A 22 -6.75 7.07 -10.49
N LEU A 23 -6.91 8.26 -9.94
CA LEU A 23 -7.20 9.47 -10.70
C LEU A 23 -6.07 9.84 -11.66
N LYS A 24 -4.82 9.72 -11.23
CA LYS A 24 -3.68 9.97 -12.11
C LYS A 24 -3.57 8.97 -13.25
N PHE A 25 -3.82 7.69 -13.00
CA PHE A 25 -3.86 6.70 -14.07
C PHE A 25 -5.04 6.94 -15.02
N LEU A 26 -6.20 7.33 -14.50
CA LEU A 26 -7.37 7.67 -15.30
C LEU A 26 -7.09 8.88 -16.21
N GLU A 27 -6.47 9.94 -15.68
CA GLU A 27 -6.02 11.12 -16.45
C GLU A 27 -5.09 10.75 -17.62
N LEU A 28 -4.28 9.71 -17.46
CA LEU A 28 -3.40 9.19 -18.49
C LEU A 28 -4.11 8.26 -19.51
N GLY A 29 -5.43 8.15 -19.47
CA GLY A 29 -6.24 7.39 -20.43
C GLY A 29 -6.23 5.87 -20.16
N ASN A 30 -5.96 5.44 -18.93
CA ASN A 30 -6.04 4.02 -18.56
C ASN A 30 -7.46 3.63 -18.12
N GLN A 31 -7.78 2.34 -18.25
CA GLN A 31 -8.95 1.76 -17.60
C GLN A 31 -8.60 1.42 -16.15
N VAL A 32 -9.32 2.01 -15.19
CA VAL A 32 -8.98 1.88 -13.77
C VAL A 32 -10.14 1.30 -12.99
N ILE A 33 -9.85 0.22 -12.25
CA ILE A 33 -10.75 -0.45 -11.33
C ILE A 33 -10.23 -0.18 -9.91
N VAL A 34 -11.11 0.29 -9.03
CA VAL A 34 -10.79 0.51 -7.61
C VAL A 34 -11.65 -0.38 -6.73
N THR A 35 -11.05 -0.90 -5.65
CA THR A 35 -11.82 -1.64 -4.64
C THR A 35 -11.73 -1.01 -3.27
N GLY A 36 -12.73 -1.27 -2.45
CA GLY A 36 -12.83 -0.86 -1.05
C GLY A 36 -13.87 -1.68 -0.32
N ARG A 37 -13.86 -1.62 1.02
CA ARG A 37 -14.77 -2.41 1.87
C ARG A 37 -16.14 -1.76 2.07
N ARG A 38 -16.17 -0.43 2.13
CA ARG A 38 -17.38 0.34 2.46
C ARG A 38 -18.12 0.71 1.17
N GLN A 39 -19.33 0.18 1.02
CA GLN A 39 -20.14 0.40 -0.18
C GLN A 39 -20.45 1.88 -0.37
N GLU A 40 -20.80 2.60 0.71
CA GLU A 40 -21.16 4.01 0.66
C GLU A 40 -20.01 4.85 0.05
N VAL A 41 -18.76 4.61 0.50
CA VAL A 41 -17.58 5.32 -0.01
C VAL A 41 -17.29 4.96 -1.48
N ILE A 42 -17.57 3.72 -1.86
CA ILE A 42 -17.43 3.26 -3.25
C ILE A 42 -18.45 3.96 -4.15
N ASP A 43 -19.68 4.11 -3.68
CA ASP A 43 -20.75 4.78 -4.41
C ASP A 43 -20.48 6.28 -4.55
N GLU A 44 -19.99 6.94 -3.48
CA GLU A 44 -19.52 8.34 -3.52
C GLU A 44 -18.41 8.53 -4.56
N VAL A 45 -17.38 7.70 -4.53
CA VAL A 45 -16.27 7.76 -5.51
C VAL A 45 -16.78 7.53 -6.93
N LYS A 46 -17.73 6.61 -7.12
CA LYS A 46 -18.34 6.39 -8.44
C LYS A 46 -19.15 7.58 -8.93
N ALA A 47 -19.86 8.26 -8.04
CA ALA A 47 -20.62 9.44 -8.37
C ALA A 47 -19.70 10.63 -8.74
N GLU A 48 -18.62 10.86 -7.99
CA GLU A 48 -17.64 11.91 -8.26
C GLU A 48 -16.76 11.64 -9.48
N HIS A 49 -16.45 10.37 -9.73
CA HIS A 49 -15.56 9.92 -10.79
C HIS A 49 -16.19 8.83 -11.66
N PRO A 50 -17.18 9.16 -12.50
CA PRO A 50 -17.97 8.17 -13.27
C PRO A 50 -17.15 7.26 -14.19
N MET A 51 -15.96 7.66 -14.57
CA MET A 51 -15.05 6.88 -15.41
C MET A 51 -14.29 5.77 -14.63
N LEU A 52 -14.24 5.83 -13.30
CA LEU A 52 -13.69 4.75 -12.50
C LEU A 52 -14.67 3.57 -12.47
N HIS A 53 -14.12 2.36 -12.61
CA HIS A 53 -14.85 1.14 -12.29
C HIS A 53 -14.67 0.86 -10.79
N THR A 54 -15.77 0.72 -10.08
CA THR A 54 -15.76 0.52 -8.63
C THR A 54 -16.32 -0.85 -8.27
N ILE A 55 -15.66 -1.59 -7.39
CA ILE A 55 -16.10 -2.92 -6.95
C ILE A 55 -15.89 -3.01 -5.44
N GLN A 56 -16.95 -3.38 -4.69
CA GLN A 56 -16.80 -3.68 -3.27
C GLN A 56 -16.01 -5.00 -3.11
N SER A 57 -14.96 -4.98 -2.28
CA SER A 57 -14.19 -6.17 -1.93
C SER A 57 -13.35 -5.90 -0.68
N ASP A 58 -13.31 -6.85 0.25
CA ASP A 58 -12.41 -6.86 1.38
C ASP A 58 -11.22 -7.79 1.11
N VAL A 59 -10.02 -7.23 1.14
CA VAL A 59 -8.78 -7.98 0.93
C VAL A 59 -8.43 -8.93 2.08
N ALA A 60 -9.10 -8.83 3.22
CA ALA A 60 -8.97 -9.78 4.33
C ALA A 60 -9.88 -11.02 4.18
N ASP A 61 -10.78 -11.02 3.21
CA ASP A 61 -11.74 -12.09 2.96
C ASP A 61 -11.38 -12.85 1.68
N SER A 62 -10.92 -14.09 1.83
CA SER A 62 -10.49 -14.92 0.70
C SER A 62 -11.62 -15.24 -0.28
N ALA A 63 -12.88 -15.34 0.18
CA ALA A 63 -14.03 -15.58 -0.70
C ALA A 63 -14.33 -14.34 -1.55
N GLN A 64 -14.23 -13.13 -0.98
CA GLN A 64 -14.38 -11.89 -1.73
C GLN A 64 -13.23 -11.67 -2.73
N ILE A 65 -11.99 -12.02 -2.36
CA ILE A 65 -10.86 -12.01 -3.31
C ILE A 65 -11.14 -12.95 -4.50
N ALA A 66 -11.59 -14.17 -4.24
CA ALA A 66 -11.91 -15.14 -5.29
C ALA A 66 -13.06 -14.65 -6.20
N ALA A 67 -14.11 -14.07 -5.61
CA ALA A 67 -15.23 -13.50 -6.36
C ALA A 67 -14.78 -12.30 -7.22
N LEU A 68 -13.93 -11.42 -6.66
CA LEU A 68 -13.33 -10.30 -7.40
C LEU A 68 -12.49 -10.80 -8.59
N ALA A 69 -11.65 -11.81 -8.37
CA ALA A 69 -10.81 -12.37 -9.43
C ALA A 69 -11.65 -12.99 -10.57
N ALA A 70 -12.71 -13.72 -10.25
CA ALA A 70 -13.65 -14.28 -11.23
C ALA A 70 -14.33 -13.16 -12.04
N ARG A 71 -14.83 -12.11 -11.37
CA ARG A 71 -15.46 -10.96 -12.02
C ARG A 71 -14.50 -10.22 -12.92
N VAL A 72 -13.30 -9.90 -12.43
CA VAL A 72 -12.29 -9.16 -13.19
C VAL A 72 -11.82 -9.96 -14.41
N LYS A 73 -11.68 -11.29 -14.29
CA LYS A 73 -11.35 -12.16 -15.42
C LYS A 73 -12.39 -12.06 -16.54
N THR A 74 -13.67 -11.91 -16.20
CA THR A 74 -14.78 -11.80 -17.17
C THR A 74 -14.89 -10.39 -17.74
N ASP A 75 -14.94 -9.37 -16.86
CA ASP A 75 -15.26 -7.99 -17.24
C ASP A 75 -14.03 -7.22 -17.75
N PHE A 76 -12.82 -7.61 -17.31
CA PHE A 76 -11.55 -6.94 -17.60
C PHE A 76 -10.43 -7.91 -17.97
N PRO A 77 -10.60 -8.74 -19.02
CA PRO A 77 -9.63 -9.80 -19.38
C PRO A 77 -8.24 -9.27 -19.77
N LYS A 78 -8.11 -7.96 -20.01
CA LYS A 78 -6.84 -7.29 -20.31
C LYS A 78 -6.19 -6.70 -19.06
N LEU A 79 -6.64 -7.06 -17.85
CA LEU A 79 -5.99 -6.60 -16.62
C LEU A 79 -4.50 -6.90 -16.66
N ASP A 80 -3.69 -5.87 -16.56
CA ASP A 80 -2.24 -5.96 -16.65
C ASP A 80 -1.49 -5.18 -15.57
N VAL A 81 -2.19 -4.49 -14.66
CA VAL A 81 -1.57 -3.89 -13.46
C VAL A 81 -2.41 -4.20 -12.23
N LEU A 82 -1.79 -4.78 -11.21
CA LEU A 82 -2.33 -4.90 -9.86
C LEU A 82 -1.55 -4.01 -8.90
N MET A 83 -2.22 -3.03 -8.29
CA MET A 83 -1.65 -2.22 -7.22
C MET A 83 -2.24 -2.64 -5.88
N ASN A 84 -1.46 -3.33 -5.07
CA ASN A 84 -1.78 -3.72 -3.71
C ASN A 84 -1.51 -2.53 -2.77
N ASN A 85 -2.54 -1.71 -2.55
CA ASN A 85 -2.45 -0.50 -1.74
C ASN A 85 -3.29 -0.56 -0.45
N ALA A 86 -4.33 -1.39 -0.41
CA ALA A 86 -5.16 -1.53 0.79
C ALA A 86 -4.34 -1.81 2.04
N GLY A 87 -4.63 -1.11 3.12
CA GLY A 87 -3.94 -1.29 4.40
C GLY A 87 -4.53 -0.42 5.49
N ILE A 88 -4.25 -0.80 6.72
CA ILE A 88 -4.58 -0.04 7.94
C ILE A 88 -3.33 0.15 8.79
N MET A 89 -3.35 1.16 9.65
CA MET A 89 -2.31 1.44 10.64
C MET A 89 -2.98 1.73 11.97
N LEU A 90 -2.59 0.98 13.00
CA LEU A 90 -3.13 1.12 14.36
C LEU A 90 -2.02 1.46 15.34
N TYR A 91 -2.28 2.42 16.22
CA TYR A 91 -1.42 2.70 17.36
C TYR A 91 -1.66 1.66 18.44
N LYS A 92 -0.61 1.03 18.95
CA LYS A 92 -0.71 -0.05 19.93
C LYS A 92 0.24 0.15 21.09
N ASN A 93 -0.29 -0.09 22.31
CA ASN A 93 0.51 -0.23 23.52
C ASN A 93 0.58 -1.72 23.89
N LEU A 94 1.72 -2.33 23.62
CA LEU A 94 1.93 -3.76 23.91
C LEU A 94 2.12 -4.06 25.43
N LYS A 95 2.10 -3.03 26.28
CA LYS A 95 2.11 -3.16 27.75
C LYS A 95 0.69 -3.18 28.34
N ALA A 96 -0.34 -3.13 27.52
CA ALA A 96 -1.72 -3.25 28.00
C ALA A 96 -1.91 -4.59 28.75
N PRO A 97 -2.57 -4.60 29.91
CA PRO A 97 -2.68 -5.80 30.73
C PRO A 97 -3.53 -6.89 30.09
N GLU A 98 -4.48 -6.51 29.25
CA GLU A 98 -5.34 -7.43 28.50
C GLU A 98 -5.15 -7.21 26.99
N PRO A 99 -4.28 -7.99 26.33
CA PRO A 99 -4.04 -7.82 24.90
C PRO A 99 -5.23 -8.34 24.08
N ASP A 100 -5.76 -7.51 23.20
CA ASP A 100 -6.69 -7.92 22.14
C ASP A 100 -5.93 -8.67 21.04
N LEU A 101 -5.74 -9.99 21.20
CA LEU A 101 -5.01 -10.81 20.25
C LEU A 101 -5.64 -10.83 18.86
N ALA A 102 -6.96 -10.83 18.78
CA ALA A 102 -7.67 -10.78 17.49
C ALA A 102 -7.44 -9.44 16.78
N GLY A 103 -7.55 -8.33 17.52
CA GLY A 103 -7.26 -6.99 16.99
C GLY A 103 -5.80 -6.79 16.59
N LEU A 104 -4.84 -7.43 17.28
CA LEU A 104 -3.43 -7.42 16.87
C LEU A 104 -3.21 -8.07 15.51
N MET A 105 -3.95 -9.15 15.20
CA MET A 105 -3.82 -9.85 13.92
C MET A 105 -4.55 -9.17 12.77
N THR A 106 -5.42 -8.21 13.04
CA THR A 106 -6.20 -7.53 11.99
C THR A 106 -5.31 -6.83 10.97
N GLU A 107 -4.24 -6.12 11.42
CA GLU A 107 -3.29 -5.49 10.51
C GLU A 107 -2.52 -6.52 9.67
N MET A 108 -2.14 -7.67 10.27
CA MET A 108 -1.47 -8.75 9.53
C MET A 108 -2.35 -9.31 8.43
N ASN A 109 -3.61 -9.58 8.75
CA ASN A 109 -4.57 -10.16 7.80
C ASN A 109 -4.85 -9.20 6.63
N ILE A 110 -5.03 -7.91 6.89
CA ILE A 110 -5.30 -6.92 5.85
C ILE A 110 -4.01 -6.60 5.07
N ASN A 111 -2.95 -6.19 5.78
CA ASN A 111 -1.77 -5.61 5.15
C ASN A 111 -0.87 -6.66 4.48
N VAL A 112 -0.79 -7.87 5.05
CA VAL A 112 0.06 -8.95 4.53
C VAL A 112 -0.78 -10.01 3.82
N GLY A 113 -1.77 -10.58 4.52
CA GLY A 113 -2.66 -11.59 3.97
C GLY A 113 -3.37 -11.11 2.70
N GLY A 114 -3.89 -9.88 2.73
CA GLY A 114 -4.52 -9.25 1.58
C GLY A 114 -3.59 -9.12 0.36
N VAL A 115 -2.36 -8.64 0.56
CA VAL A 115 -1.38 -8.52 -0.54
C VAL A 115 -1.03 -9.87 -1.14
N ILE A 116 -0.78 -10.88 -0.30
CA ILE A 116 -0.46 -12.25 -0.76
C ILE A 116 -1.68 -12.85 -1.48
N GLY A 117 -2.87 -12.76 -0.89
CA GLY A 117 -4.11 -13.27 -1.46
C GLY A 117 -4.44 -12.64 -2.81
N MET A 118 -4.40 -11.31 -2.90
CA MET A 118 -4.63 -10.57 -4.15
C MET A 118 -3.58 -10.95 -5.21
N THR A 119 -2.30 -10.97 -4.87
CA THR A 119 -1.26 -11.35 -5.81
C THR A 119 -1.49 -12.76 -6.33
N SER A 120 -1.76 -13.72 -5.45
CA SER A 120 -2.02 -15.13 -5.82
C SER A 120 -3.23 -15.29 -6.72
N ALA A 121 -4.32 -14.56 -6.45
CA ALA A 121 -5.55 -14.63 -7.23
C ALA A 121 -5.42 -14.03 -8.64
N PHE A 122 -4.55 -13.04 -8.80
CA PHE A 122 -4.40 -12.30 -10.06
C PHE A 122 -3.14 -12.65 -10.86
N ILE A 123 -2.20 -13.42 -10.30
CA ILE A 123 -0.92 -13.68 -10.96
C ILE A 123 -1.07 -14.36 -12.32
N TYR A 124 -2.06 -15.24 -12.49
CA TYR A 124 -2.30 -15.94 -13.75
C TYR A 124 -2.68 -14.96 -14.88
N ILE A 125 -3.61 -14.02 -14.62
CA ILE A 125 -4.02 -13.03 -15.63
C ILE A 125 -2.89 -12.03 -15.90
N LEU A 126 -2.12 -11.66 -14.87
CA LEU A 126 -0.96 -10.77 -15.03
C LEU A 126 0.14 -11.42 -15.86
N THR A 127 0.40 -12.73 -15.66
CA THR A 127 1.38 -13.47 -16.48
C THR A 127 0.93 -13.53 -17.95
N ALA A 128 -0.36 -13.85 -18.20
CA ALA A 128 -0.90 -13.89 -19.55
C ALA A 128 -0.78 -12.54 -20.30
N ASN A 129 -0.90 -11.43 -19.57
CA ASN A 129 -0.84 -10.08 -20.12
C ASN A 129 0.54 -9.41 -19.97
N LYS A 130 1.57 -10.13 -19.50
CA LYS A 130 2.92 -9.59 -19.19
C LYS A 130 2.82 -8.31 -18.35
N GLY A 131 2.12 -8.43 -17.24
CA GLY A 131 1.66 -7.32 -16.45
C GLY A 131 2.67 -6.82 -15.42
N THR A 132 2.14 -6.08 -14.44
CA THR A 132 2.93 -5.48 -13.36
C THR A 132 2.19 -5.64 -12.04
N VAL A 133 2.90 -6.03 -10.99
CA VAL A 133 2.45 -5.95 -9.60
C VAL A 133 3.13 -4.74 -8.95
N ILE A 134 2.34 -3.86 -8.33
CA ILE A 134 2.85 -2.75 -7.51
C ILE A 134 2.43 -3.00 -6.07
N ASN A 135 3.39 -3.31 -5.20
CA ASN A 135 3.13 -3.46 -3.77
C ASN A 135 3.44 -2.16 -3.02
N VAL A 136 2.46 -1.63 -2.28
CA VAL A 136 2.64 -0.43 -1.46
C VAL A 136 3.08 -0.85 -0.05
N SER A 137 4.38 -0.80 0.19
CA SER A 137 4.95 -0.97 1.54
C SER A 137 5.01 0.37 2.29
N SER A 138 6.12 0.75 2.85
CA SER A 138 6.33 2.04 3.56
C SER A 138 7.81 2.26 3.83
N ALA A 139 8.21 3.50 4.10
CA ALA A 139 9.49 3.79 4.75
C ALA A 139 9.62 3.10 6.12
N LEU A 140 8.49 2.80 6.78
CA LEU A 140 8.45 2.08 8.05
C LEU A 140 8.81 0.58 7.92
N ALA A 141 8.96 0.06 6.70
CA ALA A 141 9.48 -1.27 6.46
C ALA A 141 10.95 -1.43 6.91
N PHE A 142 11.73 -0.36 6.82
CA PHE A 142 13.14 -0.36 7.23
C PHE A 142 13.46 0.59 8.39
N ALA A 143 12.57 1.54 8.71
CA ALA A 143 12.71 2.45 9.85
C ALA A 143 11.43 2.38 10.72
N PRO A 144 11.28 1.32 11.57
CA PRO A 144 10.02 1.05 12.26
C PRO A 144 9.65 2.15 13.25
N LEU A 145 8.35 2.50 13.28
CA LEU A 145 7.79 3.47 14.20
C LEU A 145 7.30 2.75 15.47
N PRO A 146 7.88 3.02 16.65
CA PRO A 146 7.52 2.28 17.86
C PRO A 146 6.06 2.39 18.32
N ALA A 147 5.35 3.46 17.93
CA ALA A 147 3.92 3.61 18.21
C ALA A 147 3.01 2.73 17.35
N THR A 148 3.52 2.22 16.22
CA THR A 148 2.79 1.35 15.29
C THR A 148 3.61 0.08 14.98
N PRO A 149 3.88 -0.75 16.01
CA PRO A 149 4.83 -1.87 15.88
C PRO A 149 4.33 -2.93 14.89
N ILE A 150 3.03 -3.25 14.91
CA ILE A 150 2.43 -4.24 14.01
C ILE A 150 2.45 -3.72 12.56
N TYR A 151 2.02 -2.47 12.34
CA TYR A 151 2.09 -1.85 11.01
C TYR A 151 3.49 -1.92 10.42
N SER A 152 4.50 -1.49 11.19
CA SER A 152 5.90 -1.53 10.75
C SER A 152 6.34 -2.95 10.38
N ALA A 153 5.95 -3.95 11.19
CA ALA A 153 6.22 -5.36 10.91
C ALA A 153 5.51 -5.83 9.62
N THR A 154 4.24 -5.44 9.40
CA THR A 154 3.53 -5.79 8.16
C THR A 154 4.22 -5.20 6.93
N LYS A 155 4.71 -3.95 7.01
CA LYS A 155 5.39 -3.30 5.90
C LYS A 155 6.77 -3.88 5.62
N ALA A 156 7.49 -4.33 6.66
CA ALA A 156 8.73 -5.10 6.51
C ALA A 156 8.46 -6.47 5.86
N ALA A 157 7.37 -7.15 6.22
CA ALA A 157 6.95 -8.40 5.58
C ALA A 157 6.66 -8.20 4.09
N ILE A 158 5.94 -7.12 3.71
CA ILE A 158 5.66 -6.80 2.30
C ILE A 158 6.94 -6.48 1.53
N HIS A 159 7.90 -5.76 2.14
CA HIS A 159 9.21 -5.52 1.54
C HIS A 159 9.92 -6.84 1.21
N SER A 160 10.04 -7.74 2.19
CA SER A 160 10.65 -9.07 1.99
C SER A 160 9.90 -9.91 0.94
N TYR A 161 8.56 -9.95 1.02
CA TYR A 161 7.71 -10.66 0.06
C TYR A 161 7.91 -10.14 -1.37
N THR A 162 7.95 -8.81 -1.54
CA THR A 162 8.11 -8.18 -2.86
C THR A 162 9.46 -8.53 -3.50
N GLN A 163 10.53 -8.58 -2.71
CA GLN A 163 11.84 -9.00 -3.18
C GLN A 163 11.83 -10.46 -3.65
N SER A 164 11.26 -11.36 -2.84
CA SER A 164 11.15 -12.78 -3.18
C SER A 164 10.26 -13.00 -4.41
N LEU A 165 9.12 -12.29 -4.49
CA LEU A 165 8.20 -12.37 -5.61
C LEU A 165 8.86 -11.93 -6.93
N ARG A 166 9.72 -10.91 -6.90
CA ARG A 166 10.45 -10.43 -8.07
C ARG A 166 11.30 -11.52 -8.69
N PHE A 167 12.03 -12.30 -7.88
CA PHE A 167 12.82 -13.43 -8.37
C PHE A 167 11.95 -14.58 -8.86
N GLN A 168 10.87 -14.93 -8.15
CA GLN A 168 9.97 -16.00 -8.58
C GLN A 168 9.28 -15.71 -9.92
N LEU A 169 9.07 -14.45 -10.25
CA LEU A 169 8.37 -14.03 -11.47
C LEU A 169 9.31 -13.58 -12.60
N GLU A 170 10.64 -13.69 -12.43
CA GLU A 170 11.62 -13.19 -13.39
C GLU A 170 11.38 -13.70 -14.82
N GLU A 171 11.08 -14.98 -14.99
CA GLU A 171 10.83 -15.60 -16.30
C GLU A 171 9.37 -15.47 -16.78
N SER A 172 8.46 -15.00 -15.93
CA SER A 172 7.04 -14.90 -16.25
C SER A 172 6.67 -13.70 -17.13
N GLY A 173 7.58 -12.74 -17.24
CA GLY A 173 7.33 -11.45 -17.89
C GLY A 173 6.51 -10.47 -17.03
N VAL A 174 6.22 -10.81 -15.77
CA VAL A 174 5.55 -9.92 -14.81
C VAL A 174 6.59 -9.06 -14.10
N GLU A 175 6.44 -7.73 -14.21
CA GLU A 175 7.28 -6.78 -13.48
C GLU A 175 6.76 -6.61 -12.04
N VAL A 176 7.66 -6.62 -11.05
CA VAL A 176 7.29 -6.44 -9.63
C VAL A 176 7.94 -5.17 -9.09
N ILE A 177 7.11 -4.20 -8.76
CA ILE A 177 7.51 -2.87 -8.27
C ILE A 177 7.11 -2.72 -6.81
N GLU A 178 7.98 -2.10 -6.03
CA GLU A 178 7.68 -1.69 -4.66
C GLU A 178 7.61 -0.17 -4.56
N LEU A 179 6.48 0.34 -4.05
CA LEU A 179 6.31 1.72 -3.67
C LEU A 179 6.44 1.84 -2.15
N MET A 180 7.39 2.63 -1.67
CA MET A 180 7.72 2.83 -0.26
C MET A 180 7.44 4.29 0.16
N PRO A 181 6.18 4.69 0.37
CA PRO A 181 5.86 6.06 0.76
C PRO A 181 6.46 6.45 2.12
N PRO A 182 6.84 7.73 2.32
CA PRO A 182 6.99 8.30 3.66
C PRO A 182 5.60 8.53 4.30
N ALA A 183 5.53 9.30 5.38
CA ALA A 183 4.25 9.80 5.88
C ALA A 183 3.57 10.70 4.83
N VAL A 184 2.29 10.44 4.53
CA VAL A 184 1.49 11.13 3.50
C VAL A 184 0.23 11.68 4.12
N LYS A 185 -0.17 12.90 3.83
CA LYS A 185 -1.40 13.54 4.34
C LYS A 185 -2.64 12.78 3.88
N THR A 186 -3.11 11.85 4.71
CA THR A 186 -4.29 10.99 4.51
C THR A 186 -4.95 10.71 5.85
N ALA A 187 -6.14 10.15 5.85
CA ALA A 187 -6.80 9.70 7.08
C ALA A 187 -5.97 8.68 7.88
N LEU A 188 -5.14 7.87 7.21
CA LEU A 188 -4.27 6.88 7.85
C LEU A 188 -3.20 7.53 8.77
N SER A 189 -2.77 8.74 8.46
CA SER A 189 -1.69 9.46 9.13
C SER A 189 -2.18 10.71 9.88
N ALA A 190 -3.49 10.85 10.10
CA ALA A 190 -4.08 12.04 10.70
C ALA A 190 -3.51 12.37 12.10
N ASP A 191 -3.16 11.35 12.88
CA ASP A 191 -2.62 11.51 14.23
C ASP A 191 -1.10 11.69 14.27
N LEU A 192 -0.40 11.60 13.13
CA LEU A 192 1.04 11.80 13.10
C LEU A 192 1.38 13.29 13.31
N PRO A 193 2.37 13.60 14.19
CA PRO A 193 2.80 14.97 14.39
C PRO A 193 3.43 15.53 13.12
N GLU A 194 3.12 16.78 12.79
CA GLU A 194 3.79 17.46 11.70
C GLU A 194 5.23 17.84 12.07
N GLY A 195 6.15 17.57 11.17
CA GLY A 195 7.55 18.01 11.27
C GLY A 195 8.59 16.93 11.58
N GLY A 196 9.85 17.28 11.47
CA GLY A 196 10.99 16.40 11.74
C GLY A 196 11.09 15.22 10.77
N LEU A 197 11.44 14.05 11.29
CA LEU A 197 11.57 12.79 10.51
C LEU A 197 10.23 12.23 9.99
N LEU A 198 9.11 12.74 10.48
CA LEU A 198 7.75 12.35 10.07
C LEU A 198 7.06 13.46 9.27
N SER A 199 7.82 14.28 8.56
CA SER A 199 7.27 15.33 7.69
C SER A 199 6.36 14.71 6.64
N LEU A 200 5.10 15.17 6.60
CA LEU A 200 4.08 14.65 5.71
C LEU A 200 4.18 15.33 4.34
N ILE A 201 4.18 14.52 3.29
CA ILE A 201 3.99 15.02 1.92
C ILE A 201 2.52 14.91 1.52
N THR A 202 2.09 15.67 0.53
CA THR A 202 0.73 15.54 -0.03
C THR A 202 0.62 14.30 -0.91
N THR A 203 -0.62 13.85 -1.17
CA THR A 203 -0.88 12.78 -2.14
C THR A 203 -0.40 13.16 -3.54
N ASP A 204 -0.54 14.42 -3.94
CA ASP A 204 -0.10 14.91 -5.24
C ASP A 204 1.42 14.87 -5.40
N GLU A 205 2.15 15.29 -4.36
CA GLU A 205 3.62 15.18 -4.32
C GLU A 205 4.08 13.72 -4.41
N LEU A 206 3.41 12.83 -3.66
CA LEU A 206 3.68 11.39 -3.72
C LEU A 206 3.48 10.86 -5.14
N VAL A 207 2.32 11.13 -5.75
CA VAL A 207 1.98 10.69 -7.11
C VAL A 207 2.99 11.24 -8.11
N LYS A 208 3.28 12.55 -8.09
CA LYS A 208 4.25 13.18 -8.97
C LYS A 208 5.62 12.49 -8.94
N GLN A 209 6.17 12.27 -7.73
CA GLN A 209 7.47 11.64 -7.56
C GLN A 209 7.45 10.16 -7.96
N SER A 210 6.36 9.46 -7.65
CA SER A 210 6.21 8.05 -8.00
C SER A 210 6.10 7.84 -9.49
N PHE A 211 5.32 8.65 -10.20
CA PHE A 211 5.19 8.56 -11.65
C PHE A 211 6.48 8.91 -12.39
N ALA A 212 7.27 9.86 -11.89
CA ALA A 212 8.61 10.13 -12.42
C ALA A 212 9.52 8.89 -12.29
N SER A 213 9.47 8.20 -11.16
CA SER A 213 10.24 6.97 -10.91
C SER A 213 9.75 5.79 -11.77
N LEU A 214 8.42 5.63 -11.91
CA LEU A 214 7.82 4.62 -12.78
C LEU A 214 8.23 4.83 -14.25
N LYS A 215 8.21 6.08 -14.72
CA LYS A 215 8.67 6.46 -16.06
C LYS A 215 10.15 6.14 -16.29
N ALA A 216 10.97 6.28 -15.25
CA ALA A 216 12.39 5.94 -15.28
C ALA A 216 12.66 4.42 -15.17
N GLY A 217 11.65 3.57 -15.02
CA GLY A 217 11.79 2.11 -14.90
C GLY A 217 12.27 1.64 -13.52
N ALA A 218 12.08 2.42 -12.46
CA ALA A 218 12.49 2.04 -11.13
C ALA A 218 11.62 0.90 -10.57
N LEU A 219 12.26 -0.16 -10.07
CA LEU A 219 11.58 -1.27 -9.38
C LEU A 219 11.36 -0.99 -7.90
N GLU A 220 12.09 -0.06 -7.31
CA GLU A 220 11.93 0.41 -5.94
C GLU A 220 11.76 1.93 -5.93
N ILE A 221 10.60 2.38 -5.50
CA ILE A 221 10.21 3.78 -5.52
C ILE A 221 10.16 4.28 -4.07
N ARG A 222 11.07 5.19 -3.74
CA ARG A 222 11.22 5.80 -2.41
C ARG A 222 11.02 7.31 -2.49
N PRO A 223 9.77 7.80 -2.49
CA PRO A 223 9.48 9.23 -2.57
C PRO A 223 9.87 9.99 -1.29
N GLY A 224 10.12 11.27 -1.43
CA GLY A 224 10.37 12.17 -0.29
C GLY A 224 11.48 11.69 0.63
N GLN A 225 11.20 11.68 1.92
CA GLN A 225 12.17 11.30 2.95
C GLN A 225 12.48 9.79 3.01
N SER A 226 11.75 8.94 2.29
CA SER A 226 11.98 7.49 2.32
C SER A 226 13.40 7.10 1.93
N LYS A 227 14.02 7.83 0.97
CA LYS A 227 15.43 7.60 0.59
C LYS A 227 16.39 7.90 1.74
N ILE A 228 16.15 9.01 2.43
CA ILE A 228 16.99 9.46 3.56
C ILE A 228 16.86 8.49 4.72
N LEU A 229 15.62 8.08 5.06
CA LEU A 229 15.37 7.11 6.13
C LEU A 229 16.03 5.77 5.84
N ALA A 230 15.98 5.27 4.61
CA ALA A 230 16.65 4.04 4.21
C ALA A 230 18.17 4.12 4.37
N LEU A 231 18.78 5.23 3.93
CA LEU A 231 20.21 5.47 4.07
C LEU A 231 20.63 5.60 5.55
N MET A 232 19.92 6.42 6.31
CA MET A 232 20.21 6.66 7.72
C MET A 232 20.03 5.38 8.55
N ARG A 233 19.02 4.56 8.26
CA ARG A 233 18.83 3.26 8.90
C ARG A 233 20.02 2.32 8.71
N ARG A 234 20.67 2.40 7.57
CA ARG A 234 21.88 1.61 7.26
C ARG A 234 23.13 2.15 7.97
N LEU A 235 23.28 3.49 8.07
CA LEU A 235 24.48 4.14 8.58
C LEU A 235 24.44 4.39 10.09
N ALA A 236 23.27 4.71 10.64
CA ALA A 236 23.10 5.11 12.03
C ALA A 236 21.78 4.57 12.62
N PRO A 237 21.62 3.20 12.72
CA PRO A 237 20.35 2.56 13.09
C PRO A 237 19.83 3.03 14.46
N ASP A 238 20.69 3.11 15.47
CA ASP A 238 20.28 3.48 16.84
C ASP A 238 19.85 4.92 16.94
N PHE A 239 20.53 5.82 16.22
CA PHE A 239 20.15 7.23 16.14
C PHE A 239 18.75 7.37 15.56
N ILE A 240 18.46 6.73 14.40
CA ILE A 240 17.15 6.80 13.74
C ILE A 240 16.06 6.20 14.64
N ASN A 241 16.29 5.03 15.22
CA ASN A 241 15.33 4.40 16.14
C ASN A 241 15.04 5.32 17.34
N GLY A 242 16.07 5.93 17.93
CA GLY A 242 15.92 6.87 19.03
C GLY A 242 15.12 8.13 18.65
N GLN A 243 15.31 8.67 17.45
CA GLN A 243 14.56 9.82 16.96
C GLN A 243 13.09 9.46 16.67
N LEU A 244 12.84 8.32 16.05
CA LEU A 244 11.47 7.82 15.80
C LEU A 244 10.75 7.54 17.11
N TRP A 245 11.42 7.00 18.12
CA TRP A 245 10.84 6.84 19.45
C TRP A 245 10.48 8.19 20.08
N LYS A 246 11.40 9.15 20.10
CA LYS A 246 11.16 10.50 20.67
C LYS A 246 9.97 11.19 20.01
N SER A 247 9.83 11.08 18.70
CA SER A 247 8.74 11.72 17.94
C SER A 247 7.39 11.00 18.09
N SER A 248 7.38 9.70 18.40
CA SER A 248 6.15 8.90 18.40
C SER A 248 5.69 8.39 19.78
N LYS A 249 6.50 8.55 20.85
CA LYS A 249 6.13 8.01 22.16
C LYS A 249 4.80 8.53 22.73
N LYS A 250 4.41 9.76 22.36
CA LYS A 250 3.13 10.37 22.77
C LYS A 250 1.93 9.77 22.03
N LEU A 251 2.16 9.08 20.93
CA LEU A 251 1.14 8.42 20.13
C LEU A 251 0.82 7.00 20.65
N VAL A 252 1.66 6.46 21.54
CA VAL A 252 1.37 5.16 22.17
C VAL A 252 0.20 5.36 23.11
N PRO A 253 -0.94 4.64 22.92
CA PRO A 253 -2.10 4.78 23.79
C PRO A 253 -1.74 4.51 25.25
N ALA A 254 -2.43 5.18 26.20
CA ALA A 254 -2.26 4.87 27.61
C ALA A 254 -2.62 3.38 27.86
N ALA A 255 -1.88 2.73 28.77
CA ALA A 255 -2.31 1.44 29.28
C ALA A 255 -3.57 1.72 30.12
N VAL A 256 -4.72 1.26 29.65
CA VAL A 256 -5.95 1.31 30.45
C VAL A 256 -5.76 0.26 31.54
N GLY A 257 -5.69 0.72 32.79
CA GLY A 257 -5.63 -0.13 33.99
C GLY A 257 -6.99 -0.73 34.32
#